data_8cef4f749e9963e1c5fcdabebddbc83d
#
_entry.id   8cef4f749e9963e1c5fcdabebddbc83d
#
_cell.length_a   1.000
_cell.length_b   1.000
_cell.length_c   1.000
_cell.angle_alpha   90.00
_cell.angle_beta   90.00
_cell.angle_gamma   90.00
#
_symmetry.space_group_name_H-M   'P 1'
#
loop_
_entity.id
_entity.type
_entity.pdbx_description
1 polymer ?
#
loop_
_entity_poly.entity_id
_entity_poly.type
_entity_poly.pdbx_seq_one_letter_code
_entity_poly.pdbx_strand_id
1 'polypeptide(L)'
;MKDITSDELGAPEIVDRSTFQAELDALRVREKAHTREGDVIAAARRWLPIVTVDGTTPLIGERGAVTLLDAFEGRRMLIAYYFMWHTGRPASEQCEGCTLYTSQVRELSLLHSRDVTYATFCQGPYDESARYRDFMGWEMPWYSADPNSLKTLLVGRRVGMMHIVCYLRQGANVFETYWTTMRGVEAMDNSYRLLDLTVYGRQEAWEDSPAGWPQRPKGEHPYRTGGRPIVQWPRLKAGHSDDLGNSRLARPRRHQ
;
A
#
# COMPACT_ATOMS: atom_id res chain seq x y z
N MET A 1 -5.27 -27.03 -1.18
CA MET A 1 -6.54 -26.32 -0.98
C MET A 1 -7.63 -27.36 -1.14
N LYS A 2 -8.33 -27.77 -0.08
CA LYS A 2 -9.53 -28.59 -0.23
C LYS A 2 -10.56 -27.71 -0.92
N ASP A 3 -11.11 -28.16 -2.04
CA ASP A 3 -12.32 -27.56 -2.60
C ASP A 3 -13.43 -27.73 -1.57
N ILE A 4 -13.74 -26.67 -0.84
CA ILE A 4 -14.91 -26.62 0.02
C ILE A 4 -16.09 -26.53 -0.95
N THR A 5 -16.88 -27.58 -1.04
CA THR A 5 -18.10 -27.57 -1.84
C THR A 5 -19.07 -26.57 -1.24
N SER A 6 -19.87 -25.90 -2.06
CA SER A 6 -20.80 -24.82 -1.67
C SER A 6 -21.80 -25.22 -0.56
N ASP A 7 -22.00 -26.49 -0.36
CA ASP A 7 -22.95 -27.06 0.62
C ASP A 7 -22.41 -27.13 2.06
N GLU A 8 -21.12 -26.85 2.28
CA GLU A 8 -20.45 -26.92 3.60
C GLU A 8 -20.25 -25.55 4.26
N LEU A 9 -20.50 -24.46 3.54
CA LEU A 9 -20.34 -23.11 4.09
C LEU A 9 -21.62 -22.67 4.81
N GLY A 10 -21.45 -22.09 5.99
CA GLY A 10 -22.52 -21.39 6.68
C GLY A 10 -23.05 -20.23 5.80
N ALA A 11 -24.35 -19.96 5.88
CA ALA A 11 -25.02 -18.88 5.16
C ALA A 11 -25.94 -18.10 6.09
N PRO A 12 -26.24 -16.82 5.77
CA PRO A 12 -27.25 -16.05 6.48
C PRO A 12 -28.63 -16.68 6.35
N GLU A 13 -29.53 -16.29 7.27
CA GLU A 13 -30.93 -16.67 7.21
C GLU A 13 -31.59 -16.14 5.92
N ILE A 14 -32.45 -16.97 5.32
CA ILE A 14 -33.25 -16.56 4.16
C ILE A 14 -34.58 -16.01 4.69
N VAL A 15 -34.82 -14.73 4.44
CA VAL A 15 -36.04 -14.02 4.88
C VAL A 15 -36.78 -13.42 3.68
N ASP A 16 -37.99 -12.94 3.91
CA ASP A 16 -38.73 -12.19 2.88
C ASP A 16 -38.08 -10.81 2.61
N ARG A 17 -38.51 -10.18 1.47
CA ARG A 17 -37.94 -8.88 1.05
C ARG A 17 -38.20 -7.76 2.04
N SER A 18 -39.31 -7.76 2.75
CA SER A 18 -39.67 -6.70 3.70
C SER A 18 -38.79 -6.77 4.96
N THR A 19 -38.59 -7.96 5.48
CA THR A 19 -37.68 -8.22 6.59
C THR A 19 -36.23 -7.84 6.23
N PHE A 20 -35.75 -8.29 5.07
CA PHE A 20 -34.42 -7.90 4.58
C PHE A 20 -34.27 -6.38 4.47
N GLN A 21 -35.29 -5.69 3.92
CA GLN A 21 -35.22 -4.24 3.73
C GLN A 21 -35.19 -3.49 5.07
N ALA A 22 -35.93 -3.93 6.06
CA ALA A 22 -35.93 -3.33 7.39
C ALA A 22 -34.56 -3.43 8.06
N GLU A 23 -33.92 -4.60 8.02
CA GLU A 23 -32.57 -4.81 8.55
C GLU A 23 -31.51 -3.97 7.80
N LEU A 24 -31.61 -3.95 6.46
CA LEU A 24 -30.73 -3.13 5.63
C LEU A 24 -30.87 -1.64 5.93
N ASP A 25 -32.07 -1.14 6.14
CA ASP A 25 -32.30 0.27 6.46
C ASP A 25 -31.74 0.63 7.85
N ALA A 26 -31.85 -0.27 8.83
CA ALA A 26 -31.20 -0.12 10.13
C ALA A 26 -29.66 -0.06 10.02
N LEU A 27 -29.06 -0.94 9.19
CA LEU A 27 -27.62 -0.92 8.91
C LEU A 27 -27.19 0.39 8.25
N ARG A 28 -27.95 0.88 7.26
CA ARG A 28 -27.67 2.15 6.55
C ARG A 28 -27.60 3.38 7.46
N VAL A 29 -28.33 3.39 8.57
CA VAL A 29 -28.22 4.46 9.56
C VAL A 29 -26.80 4.50 10.15
N ARG A 30 -26.24 3.33 10.46
CA ARG A 30 -24.86 3.20 10.97
C ARG A 30 -23.82 3.56 9.92
N GLU A 31 -23.99 3.09 8.68
CA GLU A 31 -23.09 3.41 7.56
C GLU A 31 -23.03 4.93 7.30
N LYS A 32 -24.20 5.59 7.34
CA LYS A 32 -24.29 7.04 7.19
C LYS A 32 -23.61 7.80 8.34
N ALA A 33 -23.73 7.31 9.56
CA ALA A 33 -23.03 7.88 10.72
C ALA A 33 -21.50 7.71 10.57
N HIS A 34 -21.03 6.54 10.14
CA HIS A 34 -19.62 6.27 9.87
C HIS A 34 -19.05 7.18 8.77
N THR A 35 -19.79 7.40 7.67
CA THR A 35 -19.38 8.33 6.61
C THR A 35 -19.21 9.76 7.13
N ARG A 36 -20.17 10.25 7.94
CA ARG A 36 -20.08 11.59 8.54
C ARG A 36 -18.90 11.71 9.51
N GLU A 37 -18.64 10.68 10.31
CA GLU A 37 -17.46 10.67 11.19
C GLU A 37 -16.16 10.68 10.36
N GLY A 38 -16.11 9.94 9.26
CA GLY A 38 -15.00 10.00 8.30
C GLY A 38 -14.73 11.42 7.78
N ASP A 39 -15.80 12.17 7.45
CA ASP A 39 -15.71 13.57 7.01
C ASP A 39 -15.19 14.50 8.12
N VAL A 40 -15.62 14.29 9.36
CA VAL A 40 -15.14 15.03 10.55
C VAL A 40 -13.64 14.77 10.78
N ILE A 41 -13.21 13.51 10.70
CA ILE A 41 -11.80 13.13 10.83
C ILE A 41 -10.97 13.75 9.69
N ALA A 42 -11.48 13.73 8.45
CA ALA A 42 -10.81 14.35 7.31
C ALA A 42 -10.69 15.89 7.48
N ALA A 43 -11.72 16.52 8.06
CA ALA A 43 -11.66 17.94 8.43
C ALA A 43 -10.60 18.20 9.51
N ALA A 44 -10.55 17.38 10.56
CA ALA A 44 -9.58 17.52 11.65
C ALA A 44 -8.13 17.41 11.14
N ARG A 45 -7.85 16.50 10.17
CA ARG A 45 -6.51 16.40 9.55
C ARG A 45 -6.05 17.71 8.90
N ARG A 46 -6.98 18.52 8.35
CA ARG A 46 -6.65 19.82 7.73
C ARG A 46 -6.24 20.90 8.75
N TRP A 47 -6.50 20.67 10.02
CA TRP A 47 -6.15 21.56 11.13
C TRP A 47 -4.92 21.09 11.93
N LEU A 48 -4.30 19.98 11.55
CA LEU A 48 -3.07 19.54 12.19
C LEU A 48 -1.95 20.57 11.96
N PRO A 49 -1.13 20.86 12.96
CA PRO A 49 0.11 21.61 12.76
C PRO A 49 1.06 20.81 11.88
N ILE A 50 1.94 21.51 11.16
CA ILE A 50 2.89 20.93 10.22
C ILE A 50 4.31 21.04 10.75
N VAL A 51 5.19 20.12 10.33
CA VAL A 51 6.59 20.06 10.75
C VAL A 51 7.50 20.26 9.55
N THR A 52 8.52 21.11 9.69
CA THR A 52 9.53 21.31 8.64
C THR A 52 10.34 20.03 8.41
N VAL A 53 10.53 19.70 7.15
CA VAL A 53 11.37 18.58 6.68
C VAL A 53 12.40 19.12 5.70
N ASP A 54 13.62 18.58 5.73
CA ASP A 54 14.66 18.98 4.78
C ASP A 54 14.30 18.52 3.36
N GLY A 55 13.87 19.47 2.52
CA GLY A 55 13.53 19.25 1.12
C GLY A 55 14.70 18.80 0.25
N THR A 56 15.96 19.00 0.71
CA THR A 56 17.17 18.56 0.02
C THR A 56 17.55 17.11 0.32
N THR A 57 16.80 16.43 1.21
CA THR A 57 17.05 15.01 1.56
C THR A 57 17.19 14.17 0.29
N PRO A 58 18.34 13.46 0.12
CA PRO A 58 18.63 12.76 -1.12
C PRO A 58 17.76 11.51 -1.29
N LEU A 59 17.36 11.27 -2.54
CA LEU A 59 16.68 10.08 -3.03
C LEU A 59 17.37 9.61 -4.31
N ILE A 60 17.10 8.38 -4.73
CA ILE A 60 17.49 7.87 -6.04
C ILE A 60 16.22 7.61 -6.84
N GLY A 61 16.11 8.24 -8.00
CA GLY A 61 15.04 8.04 -8.98
C GLY A 61 15.56 7.48 -10.30
N GLU A 62 14.71 7.44 -11.31
CA GLU A 62 15.03 6.89 -12.64
C GLU A 62 16.22 7.60 -13.31
N ARG A 63 16.39 8.89 -13.07
CA ARG A 63 17.50 9.71 -13.62
C ARG A 63 18.69 9.83 -12.67
N GLY A 64 18.79 9.01 -11.64
CA GLY A 64 19.85 9.02 -10.64
C GLY A 64 19.48 9.81 -9.39
N ALA A 65 20.45 10.52 -8.81
CA ALA A 65 20.25 11.28 -7.58
C ALA A 65 19.29 12.46 -7.77
N VAL A 66 18.29 12.54 -6.90
CA VAL A 66 17.27 13.59 -6.82
C VAL A 66 17.05 13.96 -5.36
N THR A 67 16.20 14.93 -5.07
CA THR A 67 15.85 15.36 -3.71
C THR A 67 14.39 15.04 -3.37
N LEU A 68 14.03 15.15 -2.09
CA LEU A 68 12.63 15.09 -1.68
C LEU A 68 11.79 16.14 -2.42
N LEU A 69 12.35 17.33 -2.66
CA LEU A 69 11.65 18.41 -3.38
C LEU A 69 11.34 17.99 -4.84
N ASP A 70 12.25 17.26 -5.49
CA ASP A 70 12.03 16.75 -6.86
C ASP A 70 10.91 15.72 -6.92
N ALA A 71 10.71 14.93 -5.85
CA ALA A 71 9.67 13.90 -5.77
C ALA A 71 8.24 14.47 -5.79
N PHE A 72 8.07 15.77 -5.60
CA PHE A 72 6.77 16.45 -5.80
C PHE A 72 6.36 16.55 -7.27
N GLU A 73 7.24 16.24 -8.22
CA GLU A 73 6.95 16.30 -9.66
C GLU A 73 6.31 17.62 -10.08
N GLY A 74 6.76 18.73 -9.49
CA GLY A 74 6.24 20.09 -9.75
C GLY A 74 4.97 20.46 -9.00
N ARG A 75 4.28 19.50 -8.33
CA ARG A 75 3.03 19.74 -7.59
C ARG A 75 3.30 20.25 -6.18
N ARG A 76 2.25 20.79 -5.52
CA ARG A 76 2.37 21.33 -4.15
C ARG A 76 2.28 20.29 -3.06
N MET A 77 1.63 19.18 -3.31
CA MET A 77 1.42 18.12 -2.30
C MET A 77 2.01 16.80 -2.78
N LEU A 78 2.52 16.02 -1.84
CA LEU A 78 3.08 14.69 -2.10
C LEU A 78 2.51 13.70 -1.08
N ILE A 79 1.99 12.60 -1.56
CA ILE A 79 1.71 11.39 -0.79
C ILE A 79 2.84 10.41 -1.08
N ALA A 80 3.70 10.16 -0.11
CA ALA A 80 4.80 9.21 -0.22
C ALA A 80 4.43 7.90 0.50
N TYR A 81 4.39 6.80 -0.24
CA TYR A 81 4.25 5.47 0.33
C TYR A 81 5.62 4.83 0.54
N TYR A 82 6.00 4.57 1.77
CA TYR A 82 7.27 3.93 2.14
C TYR A 82 7.12 2.42 2.04
N PHE A 83 7.61 1.86 0.94
CA PHE A 83 7.54 0.45 0.60
C PHE A 83 8.64 -0.33 1.35
N MET A 84 8.26 -1.35 2.12
CA MET A 84 9.21 -2.26 2.77
C MET A 84 9.96 -3.08 1.72
N TRP A 85 11.27 -3.19 1.86
CA TRP A 85 12.10 -3.92 0.91
C TRP A 85 13.00 -4.94 1.59
N HIS A 86 13.11 -6.11 0.99
CA HIS A 86 13.97 -7.20 1.42
C HIS A 86 15.15 -7.30 0.45
N THR A 87 16.21 -6.54 0.68
CA THR A 87 17.38 -6.42 -0.19
C THR A 87 18.02 -7.79 -0.48
N GLY A 88 18.28 -8.08 -1.76
CA GLY A 88 18.89 -9.31 -2.24
C GLY A 88 17.97 -10.54 -2.15
N ARG A 89 16.68 -10.36 -1.85
CA ARG A 89 15.68 -11.42 -1.89
C ARG A 89 14.96 -11.44 -3.24
N PRO A 90 14.54 -12.61 -3.75
CA PRO A 90 13.80 -12.70 -5.01
C PRO A 90 12.43 -11.99 -4.90
N ALA A 91 11.82 -11.73 -6.05
CA ALA A 91 10.50 -11.09 -6.13
C ALA A 91 9.44 -11.81 -5.30
N SER A 92 9.49 -13.15 -5.25
CA SER A 92 8.56 -13.97 -4.46
C SER A 92 8.67 -13.74 -2.95
N GLU A 93 9.78 -13.23 -2.44
CA GLU A 93 10.03 -13.00 -1.02
C GLU A 93 9.87 -11.52 -0.61
N GLN A 94 9.50 -10.64 -1.55
CA GLN A 94 9.24 -9.24 -1.22
C GLN A 94 7.94 -9.10 -0.39
N CYS A 95 7.80 -7.96 0.30
CA CYS A 95 6.68 -7.69 1.20
C CYS A 95 5.34 -7.80 0.45
N GLU A 96 4.54 -8.78 0.81
CA GLU A 96 3.25 -9.09 0.19
C GLU A 96 2.20 -8.01 0.44
N GLY A 97 2.16 -7.42 1.63
CA GLY A 97 1.24 -6.33 1.96
C GLY A 97 1.56 -5.08 1.14
N CYS A 98 2.86 -4.66 1.11
CA CYS A 98 3.27 -3.53 0.28
C CYS A 98 2.97 -3.78 -1.21
N THR A 99 3.16 -5.01 -1.67
CA THR A 99 2.88 -5.40 -3.05
C THR A 99 1.39 -5.31 -3.36
N LEU A 100 0.52 -5.77 -2.45
CA LEU A 100 -0.93 -5.65 -2.60
C LEU A 100 -1.35 -4.18 -2.65
N TYR A 101 -1.00 -3.40 -1.61
CA TYR A 101 -1.42 -2.00 -1.48
C TYR A 101 -0.95 -1.14 -2.65
N THR A 102 0.31 -1.25 -3.07
CA THR A 102 0.82 -0.52 -4.24
C THR A 102 0.08 -0.90 -5.52
N SER A 103 -0.31 -2.17 -5.67
CA SER A 103 -1.07 -2.65 -6.84
C SER A 103 -2.48 -2.08 -6.93
N GLN A 104 -3.04 -1.57 -5.83
CA GLN A 104 -4.39 -0.97 -5.79
C GLN A 104 -4.38 0.50 -6.26
N VAL A 105 -3.24 1.18 -6.23
CA VAL A 105 -3.12 2.59 -6.64
C VAL A 105 -2.68 2.65 -8.10
N ARG A 106 -3.63 2.82 -9.01
CA ARG A 106 -3.34 2.77 -10.45
C ARG A 106 -3.71 4.06 -11.17
N GLU A 107 -4.84 4.64 -10.89
CA GLU A 107 -5.33 5.86 -11.55
C GLU A 107 -5.02 7.09 -10.70
N LEU A 108 -4.19 7.98 -11.20
CA LEU A 108 -3.67 9.14 -10.46
C LEU A 108 -4.22 10.49 -10.96
N SER A 109 -5.00 10.52 -12.04
CA SER A 109 -5.46 11.78 -12.68
C SER A 109 -6.24 12.66 -11.72
N LEU A 110 -7.06 12.07 -10.85
CA LEU A 110 -7.80 12.84 -9.84
C LEU A 110 -6.86 13.49 -8.82
N LEU A 111 -5.84 12.78 -8.35
CA LEU A 111 -4.83 13.33 -7.44
C LEU A 111 -4.06 14.46 -8.12
N HIS A 112 -3.60 14.23 -9.36
CA HIS A 112 -2.91 15.23 -10.16
C HIS A 112 -3.75 16.48 -10.37
N SER A 113 -5.06 16.36 -10.63
CA SER A 113 -5.98 17.49 -10.79
C SER A 113 -6.18 18.31 -9.49
N ARG A 114 -5.77 17.76 -8.35
CA ARG A 114 -5.78 18.42 -7.03
C ARG A 114 -4.38 18.85 -6.58
N ASP A 115 -3.43 18.88 -7.52
CA ASP A 115 -2.04 19.30 -7.27
C ASP A 115 -1.31 18.38 -6.27
N VAL A 116 -1.63 17.07 -6.33
CA VAL A 116 -1.07 16.02 -5.48
C VAL A 116 -0.29 15.02 -6.33
N THR A 117 0.97 14.76 -5.98
CA THR A 117 1.74 13.62 -6.46
C THR A 117 1.55 12.46 -5.50
N TYR A 118 1.30 11.25 -6.04
CA TYR A 118 1.51 10.01 -5.32
C TYR A 118 2.80 9.38 -5.81
N ALA A 119 3.69 9.02 -4.89
CA ALA A 119 4.97 8.36 -5.21
C ALA A 119 5.26 7.23 -4.23
N THR A 120 5.98 6.21 -4.69
CA THR A 120 6.50 5.14 -3.82
C THR A 120 7.97 5.40 -3.48
N PHE A 121 8.29 5.37 -2.19
CA PHE A 121 9.64 5.47 -1.63
C PHE A 121 10.05 4.09 -1.14
N CYS A 122 10.86 3.40 -1.93
CA CYS A 122 11.37 2.08 -1.56
C CYS A 122 12.49 2.20 -0.51
N GLN A 123 12.42 1.37 0.52
CA GLN A 123 13.40 1.30 1.59
C GLN A 123 14.55 0.33 1.26
N GLY A 124 14.97 0.31 0.01
CA GLY A 124 16.02 -0.56 -0.51
C GLY A 124 16.66 -0.03 -1.79
N PRO A 125 17.59 -0.76 -2.41
CA PRO A 125 18.33 -0.32 -3.58
C PRO A 125 17.39 -0.02 -4.77
N TYR A 126 17.67 1.08 -5.47
CA TYR A 126 16.86 1.50 -6.62
C TYR A 126 16.84 0.43 -7.72
N ASP A 127 17.99 -0.11 -8.08
CA ASP A 127 18.13 -1.04 -9.21
C ASP A 127 17.29 -2.33 -9.03
N GLU A 128 17.29 -2.89 -7.82
CA GLU A 128 16.46 -4.06 -7.51
C GLU A 128 14.98 -3.70 -7.51
N SER A 129 14.63 -2.61 -6.84
CA SER A 129 13.24 -2.21 -6.64
C SER A 129 12.58 -1.66 -7.90
N ALA A 130 13.35 -1.01 -8.79
CA ALA A 130 12.85 -0.55 -10.08
C ALA A 130 12.48 -1.75 -10.98
N ARG A 131 13.29 -2.82 -11.00
CA ARG A 131 12.94 -4.06 -11.72
C ARG A 131 11.67 -4.70 -11.15
N TYR A 132 11.47 -4.63 -9.83
CA TYR A 132 10.24 -5.11 -9.21
C TYR A 132 9.03 -4.26 -9.61
N ARG A 133 9.18 -2.92 -9.63
CA ARG A 133 8.17 -2.00 -10.18
C ARG A 133 7.79 -2.40 -11.61
N ASP A 134 8.79 -2.66 -12.46
CA ASP A 134 8.59 -3.02 -13.86
C ASP A 134 7.93 -4.40 -14.01
N PHE A 135 8.36 -5.40 -13.22
CA PHE A 135 7.70 -6.71 -13.13
C PHE A 135 6.21 -6.57 -12.78
N MET A 136 5.89 -5.72 -11.80
CA MET A 136 4.52 -5.49 -11.36
C MET A 136 3.71 -4.59 -12.31
N GLY A 137 4.36 -3.90 -13.24
CA GLY A 137 3.75 -2.96 -14.18
C GLY A 137 3.17 -1.73 -13.46
N TRP A 138 3.89 -1.20 -12.49
CA TRP A 138 3.51 0.03 -11.78
C TRP A 138 4.08 1.26 -12.48
N GLU A 139 3.26 2.29 -12.64
CA GLU A 139 3.58 3.50 -13.40
C GLU A 139 3.79 4.75 -12.53
N MET A 140 3.45 4.66 -11.22
CA MET A 140 3.68 5.80 -10.32
C MET A 140 5.17 6.12 -10.19
N PRO A 141 5.54 7.38 -9.89
CA PRO A 141 6.90 7.77 -9.54
C PRO A 141 7.47 6.86 -8.46
N TRP A 142 8.70 6.38 -8.70
CA TRP A 142 9.38 5.41 -7.85
C TRP A 142 10.76 5.92 -7.45
N TYR A 143 10.99 6.01 -6.16
CA TYR A 143 12.24 6.46 -5.58
C TYR A 143 12.77 5.45 -4.57
N SER A 144 14.08 5.42 -4.38
CA SER A 144 14.72 4.74 -3.27
C SER A 144 15.30 5.75 -2.29
N ALA A 145 15.12 5.48 -1.00
CA ALA A 145 15.74 6.23 0.09
C ALA A 145 16.80 5.36 0.78
N ASP A 146 18.01 5.88 0.89
CA ASP A 146 19.07 5.21 1.64
C ASP A 146 18.80 5.27 3.17
N PRO A 147 19.56 4.51 4.00
CA PRO A 147 19.34 4.49 5.44
C PRO A 147 19.44 5.85 6.15
N ASN A 148 20.25 6.80 5.63
CA ASN A 148 20.38 8.13 6.23
C ASN A 148 19.16 9.00 5.86
N SER A 149 18.76 8.97 4.60
CA SER A 149 17.54 9.63 4.13
C SER A 149 16.31 9.10 4.87
N LEU A 150 16.21 7.78 5.07
CA LEU A 150 15.12 7.18 5.85
C LEU A 150 15.09 7.66 7.30
N LYS A 151 16.24 7.83 7.95
CA LYS A 151 16.30 8.40 9.31
C LYS A 151 15.79 9.84 9.36
N THR A 152 16.08 10.64 8.34
CA THR A 152 15.59 12.02 8.21
C THR A 152 14.10 12.08 7.93
N LEU A 153 13.61 11.25 7.00
CA LEU A 153 12.23 11.28 6.54
C LEU A 153 11.24 10.54 7.47
N LEU A 154 11.73 9.58 8.24
CA LEU A 154 10.94 8.76 9.16
C LEU A 154 11.31 9.01 10.63
N VAL A 155 11.60 10.26 11.00
CA VAL A 155 11.93 10.62 12.39
C VAL A 155 10.84 10.12 13.35
N GLY A 156 11.26 9.39 14.39
CA GLY A 156 10.36 8.83 15.40
C GLY A 156 9.54 7.63 14.92
N ARG A 157 9.82 7.10 13.71
CA ARG A 157 9.13 5.96 13.11
C ARG A 157 10.06 4.79 12.88
N ARG A 158 9.50 3.59 12.79
CA ARG A 158 10.27 2.38 12.52
C ARG A 158 10.62 2.30 11.03
N VAL A 159 11.90 2.40 10.70
CA VAL A 159 12.43 2.04 9.38
C VAL A 159 12.22 0.54 9.14
N GLY A 160 11.95 0.14 7.90
CA GLY A 160 11.60 -1.25 7.56
C GLY A 160 10.13 -1.60 7.86
N MET A 161 9.29 -0.58 8.09
CA MET A 161 7.83 -0.68 8.18
C MET A 161 7.18 0.16 7.10
N MET A 162 5.99 -0.23 6.62
CA MET A 162 5.22 0.57 5.67
C MET A 162 4.64 1.81 6.34
N HIS A 163 4.72 2.93 5.63
CA HIS A 163 4.13 4.20 6.04
C HIS A 163 3.52 4.92 4.83
N ILE A 164 2.46 5.68 5.07
CA ILE A 164 2.04 6.78 4.20
C ILE A 164 2.43 8.06 4.90
N VAL A 165 3.16 8.93 4.22
CA VAL A 165 3.51 10.26 4.73
C VAL A 165 3.05 11.29 3.71
N CYS A 166 2.36 12.31 4.18
CA CYS A 166 1.87 13.41 3.36
C CYS A 166 2.73 14.64 3.59
N TYR A 167 3.14 15.27 2.50
CA TYR A 167 3.96 16.48 2.51
C TYR A 167 3.29 17.62 1.74
N LEU A 168 3.60 18.84 2.18
CA LEU A 168 3.27 20.09 1.51
C LEU A 168 4.57 20.82 1.19
N ARG A 169 4.68 21.41 -0.01
CA ARG A 169 5.76 22.34 -0.32
C ARG A 169 5.24 23.77 -0.47
N GLN A 170 6.02 24.73 0.02
CA GLN A 170 5.83 26.16 -0.20
C GLN A 170 7.14 26.73 -0.72
N GLY A 171 7.25 26.92 -2.03
CA GLY A 171 8.52 27.25 -2.68
C GLY A 171 9.53 26.11 -2.50
N ALA A 172 10.68 26.41 -1.86
CA ALA A 172 11.72 25.43 -1.51
C ALA A 172 11.51 24.76 -0.15
N ASN A 173 10.56 25.25 0.65
CA ASN A 173 10.30 24.68 1.98
C ASN A 173 9.36 23.47 1.88
N VAL A 174 9.68 22.39 2.58
CA VAL A 174 8.88 21.17 2.68
C VAL A 174 8.41 20.96 4.11
N PHE A 175 7.17 20.56 4.25
CA PHE A 175 6.54 20.29 5.54
C PHE A 175 5.86 18.93 5.49
N GLU A 176 6.01 18.15 6.57
CA GLU A 176 5.15 17.00 6.82
C GLU A 176 3.83 17.47 7.42
N THR A 177 2.73 16.96 6.89
CA THR A 177 1.37 17.37 7.28
C THR A 177 0.58 16.23 7.95
N TYR A 178 0.92 14.99 7.62
CA TYR A 178 0.24 13.80 8.18
C TYR A 178 1.06 12.54 7.90
N TRP A 179 0.94 11.55 8.75
CA TRP A 179 1.44 10.21 8.47
C TRP A 179 0.58 9.13 9.11
N THR A 180 0.67 7.91 8.56
CA THR A 180 0.02 6.72 9.12
C THR A 180 0.80 5.45 8.77
N THR A 181 0.50 4.37 9.48
CA THR A 181 1.11 3.04 9.29
C THR A 181 0.11 1.94 9.66
N MET A 182 0.53 0.68 9.58
CA MET A 182 -0.30 -0.49 9.90
C MET A 182 -1.63 -0.42 9.13
N ARG A 183 -2.76 -0.61 9.81
CA ARG A 183 -4.09 -0.54 9.18
C ARG A 183 -4.42 0.83 8.57
N GLY A 184 -3.72 1.90 8.96
CA GLY A 184 -3.88 3.20 8.31
C GLY A 184 -3.48 3.21 6.83
N VAL A 185 -2.62 2.27 6.37
CA VAL A 185 -2.27 2.14 4.95
C VAL A 185 -3.36 1.44 4.13
N GLU A 186 -4.38 0.86 4.76
CA GLU A 186 -5.59 0.34 4.09
C GLU A 186 -6.34 1.45 3.31
N ALA A 187 -6.02 2.72 3.54
CA ALA A 187 -6.48 3.82 2.69
C ALA A 187 -6.13 3.64 1.20
N MET A 188 -5.12 2.82 0.89
CA MET A 188 -4.72 2.47 -0.48
C MET A 188 -5.45 1.24 -1.03
N ASP A 189 -6.25 0.53 -0.23
CA ASP A 189 -6.79 -0.78 -0.59
C ASP A 189 -8.28 -0.73 -0.93
N ASN A 190 -8.59 -0.80 -2.21
CA ASN A 190 -9.96 -0.89 -2.69
C ASN A 190 -10.55 -2.31 -2.50
N SER A 191 -9.72 -3.36 -2.52
CA SER A 191 -10.19 -4.75 -2.41
C SER A 191 -10.81 -5.02 -1.06
N TYR A 192 -10.25 -4.48 0.02
CA TYR A 192 -10.82 -4.60 1.35
C TYR A 192 -12.20 -3.95 1.47
N ARG A 193 -12.36 -2.77 0.89
CA ARG A 193 -13.66 -2.10 0.86
C ARG A 193 -14.72 -2.89 0.09
N LEU A 194 -14.32 -3.54 -1.00
CA LEU A 194 -15.23 -4.40 -1.76
C LEU A 194 -15.55 -5.69 -1.02
N LEU A 195 -14.57 -6.32 -0.37
CA LEU A 195 -14.79 -7.52 0.45
C LEU A 195 -15.71 -7.23 1.63
N ASP A 196 -15.56 -6.09 2.30
CA ASP A 196 -16.41 -5.66 3.42
C ASP A 196 -17.90 -5.51 3.01
N LEU A 197 -18.22 -5.41 1.70
CA LEU A 197 -19.60 -5.41 1.19
C LEU A 197 -20.16 -6.81 0.97
N THR A 198 -19.32 -7.84 0.99
CA THR A 198 -19.75 -9.22 0.74
C THR A 198 -20.18 -9.91 2.03
N VAL A 199 -20.99 -10.95 1.88
CA VAL A 199 -21.53 -11.71 3.02
C VAL A 199 -20.43 -12.34 3.90
N TYR A 200 -19.30 -12.72 3.32
CA TYR A 200 -18.22 -13.36 4.05
C TYR A 200 -17.06 -12.42 4.41
N GLY A 201 -17.15 -11.13 4.07
CA GLY A 201 -16.12 -10.15 4.39
C GLY A 201 -14.74 -10.48 3.81
N ARG A 202 -13.70 -10.14 4.54
CA ARG A 202 -12.29 -10.37 4.17
C ARG A 202 -11.82 -11.80 4.46
N GLN A 203 -12.59 -12.55 5.22
CA GLN A 203 -12.30 -13.92 5.70
C GLN A 203 -11.00 -13.99 6.53
N GLU A 204 -10.69 -12.94 7.28
CA GLU A 204 -9.51 -12.90 8.14
C GLU A 204 -9.84 -13.41 9.55
N ALA A 205 -8.85 -14.03 10.21
CA ALA A 205 -9.03 -14.70 11.51
C ALA A 205 -9.45 -13.78 12.68
N TRP A 206 -9.36 -12.47 12.51
CA TRP A 206 -9.75 -11.48 13.52
C TRP A 206 -11.18 -10.94 13.33
N GLU A 207 -11.82 -11.25 12.19
CA GLU A 207 -13.19 -10.80 11.93
C GLU A 207 -14.18 -11.54 12.81
N ASP A 208 -15.20 -10.83 13.27
CA ASP A 208 -16.35 -11.40 13.99
C ASP A 208 -17.28 -12.07 12.97
N SER A 209 -17.01 -13.36 12.72
CA SER A 209 -17.75 -14.17 11.77
C SER A 209 -18.51 -15.28 12.50
N PRO A 210 -19.77 -15.57 12.12
CA PRO A 210 -20.51 -16.71 12.68
C PRO A 210 -19.79 -18.05 12.49
N ALA A 211 -20.06 -19.00 13.38
CA ALA A 211 -19.49 -20.34 13.28
C ALA A 211 -19.89 -21.01 11.96
N GLY A 212 -18.92 -21.67 11.31
CA GLY A 212 -19.12 -22.35 10.02
C GLY A 212 -18.97 -21.46 8.78
N TRP A 213 -18.74 -20.14 8.96
CA TRP A 213 -18.43 -19.25 7.86
C TRP A 213 -16.96 -19.35 7.45
N PRO A 214 -16.62 -19.08 6.16
CA PRO A 214 -15.24 -19.18 5.71
C PRO A 214 -14.35 -18.17 6.44
N GLN A 215 -13.31 -18.69 7.08
CA GLN A 215 -12.31 -17.88 7.77
C GLN A 215 -10.93 -18.49 7.55
N ARG A 216 -9.93 -17.67 7.28
CA ARG A 216 -8.56 -18.17 7.14
C ARG A 216 -8.06 -18.70 8.47
N PRO A 217 -7.33 -19.83 8.46
CA PRO A 217 -6.67 -20.31 9.66
C PRO A 217 -5.73 -19.26 10.26
N LYS A 218 -5.71 -19.17 11.58
CA LYS A 218 -4.80 -18.27 12.29
C LYS A 218 -3.35 -18.61 11.93
N GLY A 219 -2.61 -17.61 11.43
CA GLY A 219 -1.22 -17.75 10.99
C GLY A 219 -1.03 -17.94 9.49
N GLU A 220 -2.08 -18.17 8.71
CA GLU A 220 -1.99 -18.07 7.26
C GLU A 220 -1.88 -16.61 6.81
N HIS A 221 -0.99 -16.38 5.83
CA HIS A 221 -0.74 -15.01 5.33
C HIS A 221 -1.84 -14.61 4.33
N PRO A 222 -2.62 -13.52 4.58
CA PRO A 222 -3.77 -13.18 3.75
C PRO A 222 -3.38 -12.77 2.32
N TYR A 223 -2.14 -12.36 2.10
CA TYR A 223 -1.68 -11.80 0.82
C TYR A 223 -0.75 -12.74 0.04
N ARG A 224 -0.60 -14.00 0.49
CA ARG A 224 0.25 -15.00 -0.18
C ARG A 224 -0.54 -16.22 -0.63
N THR A 225 -0.13 -16.76 -1.78
CA THR A 225 -0.58 -18.07 -2.27
C THR A 225 0.55 -18.72 -3.07
N GLY A 226 0.73 -20.04 -2.91
CA GLY A 226 1.80 -20.75 -3.61
C GLY A 226 3.20 -20.19 -3.37
N GLY A 227 3.50 -19.71 -2.15
CA GLY A 227 4.81 -19.22 -1.76
C GLY A 227 5.16 -17.79 -2.17
N ARG A 228 4.23 -17.02 -2.81
CA ARG A 228 4.48 -15.64 -3.25
C ARG A 228 3.28 -14.72 -3.04
N PRO A 229 3.47 -13.38 -3.08
CA PRO A 229 2.38 -12.42 -3.06
C PRO A 229 1.33 -12.72 -4.13
N ILE A 230 0.06 -12.76 -3.75
CA ILE A 230 -1.05 -13.18 -4.62
C ILE A 230 -1.14 -12.36 -5.92
N VAL A 231 -0.83 -11.07 -5.85
CA VAL A 231 -0.91 -10.15 -7.00
C VAL A 231 0.23 -10.31 -8.01
N GLN A 232 1.24 -11.13 -7.72
CA GLN A 232 2.31 -11.45 -8.68
C GLN A 232 1.88 -12.50 -9.72
N TRP A 233 0.93 -13.38 -9.38
CA TRP A 233 0.52 -14.47 -10.28
C TRP A 233 -0.01 -13.99 -11.63
N PRO A 234 -0.86 -12.94 -11.72
CA PRO A 234 -1.27 -12.41 -13.02
C PRO A 234 -0.10 -11.87 -13.84
N ARG A 235 0.95 -11.33 -13.20
CA ARG A 235 2.14 -10.80 -13.91
C ARG A 235 2.96 -11.90 -14.52
N LEU A 236 3.20 -12.98 -13.79
CA LEU A 236 3.88 -14.17 -14.31
C LEU A 236 3.10 -14.81 -15.46
N LYS A 237 1.77 -14.94 -15.31
CA LYS A 237 0.90 -15.45 -16.37
C LYS A 237 0.94 -14.59 -17.65
N ALA A 238 1.17 -13.29 -17.50
CA ALA A 238 1.33 -12.35 -18.60
C ALA A 238 2.76 -12.36 -19.19
N GLY A 239 3.68 -13.19 -18.67
CA GLY A 239 5.03 -13.33 -19.16
C GLY A 239 6.03 -12.28 -18.67
N HIS A 240 5.69 -11.50 -17.62
CA HIS A 240 6.63 -10.56 -17.04
C HIS A 240 7.74 -11.31 -16.29
N SER A 241 8.98 -10.84 -16.44
CA SER A 241 10.13 -11.38 -15.71
C SER A 241 10.14 -10.93 -14.26
N ASP A 242 10.28 -11.87 -13.32
CA ASP A 242 10.47 -11.60 -11.90
C ASP A 242 11.96 -11.60 -11.48
N ASP A 243 12.88 -11.53 -12.43
CA ASP A 243 14.31 -11.40 -12.18
C ASP A 243 14.66 -9.97 -11.76
N LEU A 244 14.97 -9.79 -10.46
CA LEU A 244 15.37 -8.51 -9.90
C LEU A 244 16.87 -8.20 -10.09
N GLY A 245 17.62 -9.10 -10.73
CA GLY A 245 19.07 -9.04 -10.81
C GLY A 245 19.74 -9.30 -9.46
N ASN A 246 20.91 -9.92 -9.51
CA ASN A 246 21.71 -10.14 -8.30
C ASN A 246 22.71 -8.98 -8.14
N SER A 247 22.47 -8.09 -7.19
CA SER A 247 23.45 -7.06 -6.77
C SER A 247 24.76 -7.66 -6.21
N ARG A 248 24.82 -9.00 -6.00
CA ARG A 248 26.00 -9.69 -5.47
C ARG A 248 27.08 -10.04 -6.52
N LEU A 249 26.90 -9.75 -7.81
CA LEU A 249 27.83 -10.17 -8.88
C LEU A 249 28.64 -9.07 -9.56
N ALA A 250 28.62 -7.84 -9.06
CA ALA A 250 29.59 -6.83 -9.49
C ALA A 250 30.89 -6.93 -8.64
N ARG A 251 31.56 -8.10 -8.62
CA ARG A 251 32.98 -8.13 -8.28
C ARG A 251 33.75 -7.61 -9.49
N PRO A 252 34.60 -6.56 -9.34
CA PRO A 252 35.42 -6.12 -10.43
C PRO A 252 36.32 -7.29 -10.87
N ARG A 253 36.32 -7.59 -12.15
CA ARG A 253 37.33 -8.50 -12.73
C ARG A 253 38.69 -7.91 -12.41
N ARG A 254 39.47 -8.57 -11.57
CA ARG A 254 40.90 -8.29 -11.44
C ARG A 254 41.52 -8.63 -12.80
N HIS A 255 41.93 -7.61 -13.53
CA HIS A 255 42.83 -7.79 -14.66
C HIS A 255 44.15 -8.35 -14.08
N GLN A 256 44.52 -9.55 -14.53
CA GLN A 256 45.85 -10.08 -14.47
C GLN A 256 46.64 -9.50 -15.63
#